data_590dde6cfc8e7d4575323c5902c4e890
#
_entry.id   590dde6cfc8e7d4575323c5902c4e890
#
_cell.length_a   1.000
_cell.length_b   1.000
_cell.length_c   1.000
_cell.angle_alpha   90.00
_cell.angle_beta   90.00
_cell.angle_gamma   90.00
#
_symmetry.space_group_name_H-M   'P 1'
#
loop_
_entity.id
_entity.type
_entity.pdbx_description
1 polymer ?
#
loop_
_entity_poly.entity_id
_entity_poly.type
_entity_poly.pdbx_seq_one_letter_code
_entity_poly.pdbx_strand_id
1 'polypeptide(L)'
;MQKTLLLFSLSCATALFAIGCGGGNDGNASGTVTGTVTYLQRMALPPAAEVRVRLEDVSLQDAPAGLIAEETFSTKGKQVPIPFTIKFDRKLIEESHAYSVRAEIYVDGEQRFTTTQTYPVLTRDHPTHVDVIVMALQAEAPANTPLVDTHWTLVELAGRSIAKTPTGREPY
;
A
#
# COMPACT_ATOMS: atom_id res chain seq x y z
N MET A 1 -82.99 -35.56 29.56
CA MET A 1 -81.92 -35.52 28.53
C MET A 1 -81.61 -34.03 28.23
N GLN A 2 -80.63 -33.52 28.96
CA GLN A 2 -80.30 -32.06 28.87
C GLN A 2 -78.82 -31.96 28.53
N LYS A 3 -78.53 -31.44 27.35
CA LYS A 3 -77.16 -31.21 26.85
C LYS A 3 -76.69 -29.83 27.31
N THR A 4 -75.77 -29.80 28.21
CA THR A 4 -75.13 -28.61 28.72
C THR A 4 -74.03 -28.17 27.71
N LEU A 5 -74.18 -27.00 27.14
CA LEU A 5 -73.24 -26.43 26.23
C LEU A 5 -72.27 -25.52 27.03
N LEU A 6 -71.02 -25.97 27.18
CA LEU A 6 -69.93 -25.17 27.76
C LEU A 6 -69.30 -24.26 26.73
N LEU A 7 -69.51 -22.97 26.87
CA LEU A 7 -68.81 -21.95 26.12
C LEU A 7 -67.44 -21.70 26.73
N PHE A 8 -66.39 -22.13 26.05
CA PHE A 8 -65.01 -21.76 26.37
C PHE A 8 -64.70 -20.42 25.75
N SER A 9 -64.59 -19.40 26.58
CA SER A 9 -64.09 -18.07 26.20
C SER A 9 -62.59 -18.14 26.12
N LEU A 10 -62.04 -18.15 24.90
CA LEU A 10 -60.60 -18.05 24.63
C LEU A 10 -60.21 -16.57 24.57
N SER A 11 -59.68 -16.06 25.69
CA SER A 11 -59.12 -14.71 25.79
C SER A 11 -57.76 -14.70 25.09
N CYS A 12 -57.73 -14.15 23.89
CA CYS A 12 -56.48 -13.94 23.11
C CYS A 12 -55.80 -12.66 23.60
N ALA A 13 -54.83 -12.80 24.51
CA ALA A 13 -53.97 -11.68 24.88
C ALA A 13 -52.91 -11.50 23.80
N THR A 14 -53.14 -10.52 22.92
CA THR A 14 -52.14 -10.06 21.95
C THR A 14 -51.05 -9.26 22.68
N ALA A 15 -49.94 -9.93 23.01
CA ALA A 15 -48.70 -9.24 23.41
C ALA A 15 -48.11 -8.59 22.18
N LEU A 16 -48.20 -7.26 22.07
CA LEU A 16 -47.40 -6.45 21.13
C LEU A 16 -45.95 -6.50 21.61
N PHE A 17 -45.16 -7.37 21.00
CA PHE A 17 -43.70 -7.24 21.03
C PHE A 17 -43.30 -6.07 20.14
N ALA A 18 -43.07 -4.91 20.75
CA ALA A 18 -42.35 -3.85 20.12
C ALA A 18 -40.89 -4.29 19.93
N ILE A 19 -40.57 -4.86 18.76
CA ILE A 19 -39.21 -5.03 18.31
C ILE A 19 -38.69 -3.63 18.02
N GLY A 20 -38.06 -3.02 19.01
CA GLY A 20 -37.24 -1.84 18.83
C GLY A 20 -36.04 -2.24 17.98
N CYS A 21 -36.14 -2.10 16.66
CA CYS A 21 -35.00 -1.98 15.78
C CYS A 21 -34.29 -0.66 16.13
N GLY A 22 -33.50 -0.69 17.19
CA GLY A 22 -32.41 0.25 17.41
C GLY A 22 -31.33 -0.04 16.37
N GLY A 23 -31.62 0.20 15.10
CA GLY A 23 -30.63 0.35 14.08
C GLY A 23 -29.91 1.64 14.36
N GLY A 24 -28.88 1.62 15.19
CA GLY A 24 -27.83 2.61 15.18
C GLY A 24 -27.25 2.57 13.78
N ASN A 25 -27.72 3.44 12.91
CA ASN A 25 -27.01 3.85 11.72
C ASN A 25 -25.78 4.63 12.21
N ASP A 26 -24.80 3.94 12.75
CA ASP A 26 -23.43 4.41 12.75
C ASP A 26 -23.07 4.48 11.26
N GLY A 27 -23.52 5.58 10.63
CA GLY A 27 -23.31 5.84 9.21
C GLY A 27 -21.87 5.51 8.91
N ASN A 28 -21.69 4.50 8.09
CA ASN A 28 -20.47 3.83 7.71
C ASN A 28 -19.31 4.85 7.61
N ALA A 29 -18.70 5.16 8.75
CA ALA A 29 -17.61 6.12 8.85
C ALA A 29 -16.33 5.57 8.19
N SER A 30 -16.33 4.29 7.79
CA SER A 30 -15.20 3.64 7.15
C SER A 30 -15.27 3.76 5.62
N GLY A 31 -14.16 4.18 5.03
CA GLY A 31 -13.88 4.12 3.61
C GLY A 31 -12.93 2.97 3.29
N THR A 32 -12.81 2.66 2.01
CA THR A 32 -11.92 1.60 1.54
C THR A 32 -11.23 2.04 0.24
N VAL A 33 -9.92 1.87 0.19
CA VAL A 33 -9.11 1.92 -1.05
C VAL A 33 -8.63 0.53 -1.36
N THR A 34 -8.78 0.11 -2.61
CA THR A 34 -8.35 -1.21 -3.09
C THR A 34 -7.36 -1.07 -4.24
N GLY A 35 -6.68 -2.15 -4.57
CA GLY A 35 -5.81 -2.17 -5.73
C GLY A 35 -4.86 -3.35 -5.75
N THR A 36 -3.83 -3.25 -6.57
CA THR A 36 -2.77 -4.23 -6.64
C THR A 36 -1.40 -3.58 -6.51
N VAL A 37 -0.43 -4.31 -5.96
CA VAL A 37 0.98 -3.94 -5.96
C VAL A 37 1.71 -4.83 -6.94
N THR A 38 2.47 -4.22 -7.85
CA THR A 38 3.24 -4.90 -8.90
C THR A 38 4.64 -4.30 -9.00
N TYR A 39 5.60 -5.10 -9.45
CA TYR A 39 6.92 -4.66 -9.92
C TYR A 39 7.23 -5.27 -11.28
N LEU A 40 8.10 -4.64 -12.06
CA LEU A 40 8.40 -5.05 -13.44
C LEU A 40 9.62 -5.97 -13.57
N GLN A 41 10.38 -6.14 -12.49
CA GLN A 41 11.55 -7.00 -12.46
C GLN A 41 11.16 -8.48 -12.56
N ARG A 42 11.90 -9.26 -13.35
CA ARG A 42 11.68 -10.71 -13.52
C ARG A 42 12.31 -11.50 -12.39
N MET A 43 11.74 -11.38 -11.19
CA MET A 43 12.19 -12.11 -10.01
C MET A 43 10.97 -12.54 -9.18
N ALA A 44 11.12 -13.60 -8.41
CA ALA A 44 10.09 -14.05 -7.47
C ALA A 44 10.36 -13.46 -6.09
N LEU A 45 9.28 -13.10 -5.38
CA LEU A 45 9.35 -12.74 -3.96
C LEU A 45 9.51 -13.99 -3.10
N PRO A 46 10.35 -13.92 -2.06
CA PRO A 46 10.37 -14.94 -1.02
C PRO A 46 9.00 -15.09 -0.35
N PRO A 47 8.64 -16.29 0.13
CA PRO A 47 7.34 -16.51 0.78
C PRO A 47 7.10 -15.65 2.01
N ALA A 48 8.16 -15.22 2.69
CA ALA A 48 8.13 -14.37 3.88
C ALA A 48 8.10 -12.87 3.57
N ALA A 49 8.05 -12.48 2.29
CA ALA A 49 8.00 -11.07 1.93
C ALA A 49 6.74 -10.40 2.49
N GLU A 50 6.90 -9.19 3.00
CA GLU A 50 5.83 -8.36 3.55
C GLU A 50 5.56 -7.17 2.63
N VAL A 51 4.29 -6.87 2.44
CA VAL A 51 3.83 -5.69 1.71
C VAL A 51 3.24 -4.73 2.70
N ARG A 52 3.72 -3.49 2.68
CA ARG A 52 3.18 -2.37 3.42
C ARG A 52 2.57 -1.39 2.44
N VAL A 53 1.29 -1.07 2.64
CA VAL A 53 0.58 -0.09 1.82
C VAL A 53 0.04 1.00 2.73
N ARG A 54 0.28 2.26 2.35
CA ARG A 54 -0.13 3.44 3.10
C ARG A 54 -1.02 4.33 2.28
N LEU A 55 -2.05 4.87 2.92
CA LEU A 55 -2.83 5.99 2.43
C LEU A 55 -2.30 7.25 3.11
N GLU A 56 -1.82 8.18 2.34
CA GLU A 56 -1.14 9.38 2.83
C GLU A 56 -1.80 10.65 2.28
N ASP A 57 -1.89 11.67 3.13
CA ASP A 57 -2.24 13.03 2.73
C ASP A 57 -0.98 13.73 2.19
N VAL A 58 -1.04 14.13 0.94
CA VAL A 58 0.08 14.75 0.21
C VAL A 58 -0.25 16.20 -0.20
N SER A 59 -1.15 16.84 0.52
CA SER A 59 -1.61 18.21 0.22
C SER A 59 -0.53 19.26 0.40
N LEU A 60 0.38 19.05 1.37
CA LEU A 60 1.45 19.97 1.70
C LEU A 60 2.75 19.54 0.98
N GLN A 61 3.28 20.41 0.13
CA GLN A 61 4.47 20.11 -0.68
C GLN A 61 5.78 20.10 0.13
N ASP A 62 5.86 20.93 1.17
CA ASP A 62 7.08 21.13 1.96
C ASP A 62 7.02 20.48 3.35
N ALA A 63 6.08 19.56 3.55
CA ALA A 63 5.92 18.82 4.79
C ALA A 63 5.91 17.31 4.53
N PRO A 64 6.30 16.49 5.53
CA PRO A 64 6.10 15.05 5.45
C PRO A 64 4.63 14.71 5.22
N ALA A 65 4.37 13.72 4.37
CA ALA A 65 3.01 13.24 4.10
C ALA A 65 2.33 12.76 5.40
N GLY A 66 1.08 13.16 5.59
CA GLY A 66 0.27 12.75 6.73
C GLY A 66 -0.23 11.33 6.56
N LEU A 67 0.08 10.41 7.48
CA LEU A 67 -0.44 9.04 7.44
C LEU A 67 -1.92 9.03 7.82
N ILE A 68 -2.78 8.53 6.93
CA ILE A 68 -4.23 8.36 7.15
C ILE A 68 -4.53 6.92 7.58
N ALA A 69 -3.97 5.95 6.88
CA ALA A 69 -4.13 4.53 7.18
C ALA A 69 -2.96 3.72 6.62
N GLU A 70 -2.67 2.60 7.26
CA GLU A 70 -1.63 1.65 6.84
C GLU A 70 -2.16 0.23 6.95
N GLU A 71 -1.79 -0.61 5.99
CA GLU A 71 -2.01 -2.05 6.03
C GLU A 71 -0.69 -2.75 5.73
N THR A 72 -0.30 -3.69 6.61
CA THR A 72 0.89 -4.52 6.43
C THR A 72 0.48 -5.98 6.45
N PHE A 73 0.89 -6.73 5.45
CA PHE A 73 0.55 -8.16 5.34
C PHE A 73 1.64 -8.94 4.63
N SER A 74 1.76 -10.23 5.00
CA SER A 74 2.67 -11.16 4.32
C SER A 74 2.08 -11.63 2.98
N THR A 75 2.94 -11.79 1.98
CA THR A 75 2.54 -12.33 0.66
C THR A 75 2.14 -13.79 0.72
N LYS A 76 2.61 -14.54 1.73
CA LYS A 76 2.40 -16.01 1.87
C LYS A 76 2.75 -16.78 0.60
N GLY A 77 3.81 -16.35 -0.08
CA GLY A 77 4.27 -16.94 -1.34
C GLY A 77 3.52 -16.49 -2.60
N LYS A 78 2.52 -15.64 -2.48
CA LYS A 78 1.88 -15.05 -3.65
C LYS A 78 2.84 -14.12 -4.37
N GLN A 79 2.80 -14.19 -5.69
CA GLN A 79 3.58 -13.33 -6.56
C GLN A 79 2.73 -12.15 -7.05
N VAL A 80 3.37 -11.18 -7.68
CA VAL A 80 2.67 -10.03 -8.26
C VAL A 80 1.74 -10.44 -9.41
N PRO A 81 0.61 -9.77 -9.60
CA PRO A 81 0.09 -8.64 -8.82
C PRO A 81 -0.48 -9.06 -7.45
N ILE A 82 -0.13 -8.34 -6.40
CA ILE A 82 -0.55 -8.64 -5.03
C ILE A 82 -1.71 -7.72 -4.67
N PRO A 83 -2.94 -8.24 -4.44
CA PRO A 83 -4.09 -7.41 -4.09
C PRO A 83 -3.96 -6.85 -2.68
N PHE A 84 -4.42 -5.60 -2.49
CA PHE A 84 -4.51 -4.97 -1.19
C PHE A 84 -5.86 -4.29 -0.97
N THR A 85 -6.16 -4.03 0.31
CA THR A 85 -7.35 -3.30 0.74
C THR A 85 -6.99 -2.50 1.98
N ILE A 86 -7.04 -1.16 1.89
CA ILE A 86 -6.83 -0.27 3.03
C ILE A 86 -8.19 0.23 3.50
N LYS A 87 -8.47 0.08 4.79
CA LYS A 87 -9.64 0.68 5.45
C LYS A 87 -9.21 1.94 6.19
N PHE A 88 -10.01 2.99 6.07
CA PHE A 88 -9.73 4.26 6.72
C PHE A 88 -11.01 4.90 7.27
N ASP A 89 -10.89 5.82 8.22
CA ASP A 89 -12.01 6.64 8.69
C ASP A 89 -12.26 7.78 7.70
N ARG A 90 -13.46 7.84 7.13
CA ARG A 90 -13.86 8.90 6.19
C ARG A 90 -13.84 10.30 6.80
N LYS A 91 -13.91 10.40 8.13
CA LYS A 91 -13.81 11.68 8.84
C LYS A 91 -12.43 12.33 8.73
N LEU A 92 -11.41 11.54 8.37
CA LEU A 92 -10.04 12.02 8.13
C LEU A 92 -9.83 12.54 6.70
N ILE A 93 -10.85 12.44 5.84
CA ILE A 93 -10.75 12.84 4.43
C ILE A 93 -11.42 14.19 4.24
N GLU A 94 -10.65 15.15 3.77
CA GLU A 94 -11.11 16.49 3.37
C GLU A 94 -11.12 16.61 1.85
N GLU A 95 -12.22 17.08 1.24
CA GLU A 95 -12.37 17.15 -0.22
C GLU A 95 -11.34 18.06 -0.90
N SER A 96 -10.87 19.08 -0.18
CA SER A 96 -9.82 20.00 -0.67
C SER A 96 -8.42 19.38 -0.69
N HIS A 97 -8.20 18.33 0.09
CA HIS A 97 -6.92 17.67 0.23
C HIS A 97 -6.64 16.67 -0.91
N ALA A 98 -5.38 16.34 -1.08
CA ALA A 98 -4.91 15.34 -2.04
C ALA A 98 -4.37 14.12 -1.29
N TYR A 99 -4.84 12.94 -1.68
CA TYR A 99 -4.44 11.67 -1.06
C TYR A 99 -3.74 10.79 -2.09
N SER A 100 -2.76 10.03 -1.62
CA SER A 100 -1.99 9.10 -2.46
C SER A 100 -1.77 7.78 -1.76
N VAL A 101 -1.70 6.71 -2.56
CA VAL A 101 -1.27 5.40 -2.06
C VAL A 101 0.23 5.26 -2.26
N ARG A 102 0.92 4.82 -1.20
CA ARG A 102 2.32 4.42 -1.21
C ARG A 102 2.42 2.94 -0.88
N ALA A 103 3.24 2.21 -1.61
CA ALA A 103 3.50 0.80 -1.34
C ALA A 103 5.00 0.53 -1.22
N GLU A 104 5.33 -0.39 -0.34
CA GLU A 104 6.69 -0.86 -0.07
C GLU A 104 6.68 -2.37 0.08
N ILE A 105 7.74 -3.04 -0.34
CA ILE A 105 7.91 -4.48 -0.11
C ILE A 105 9.20 -4.69 0.68
N TYR A 106 9.07 -5.43 1.76
CA TYR A 106 10.15 -5.82 2.65
C TYR A 106 10.47 -7.29 2.48
N VAL A 107 11.74 -7.62 2.49
CA VAL A 107 12.26 -8.98 2.48
C VAL A 107 13.28 -9.10 3.60
N ASP A 108 13.07 -10.03 4.52
CA ASP A 108 13.92 -10.23 5.71
C ASP A 108 14.11 -8.95 6.55
N GLY A 109 13.06 -8.11 6.61
CA GLY A 109 13.05 -6.83 7.33
C GLY A 109 13.70 -5.67 6.58
N GLU A 110 14.30 -5.90 5.42
CA GLU A 110 14.88 -4.86 4.57
C GLU A 110 13.88 -4.40 3.51
N GLN A 111 13.75 -3.08 3.33
CA GLN A 111 12.95 -2.52 2.25
C GLN A 111 13.66 -2.76 0.91
N ARG A 112 13.03 -3.54 0.04
CA ARG A 112 13.58 -3.92 -1.27
C ARG A 112 12.91 -3.19 -2.42
N PHE A 113 11.65 -2.77 -2.25
CA PHE A 113 10.90 -2.04 -3.27
C PHE A 113 10.13 -0.89 -2.64
N THR A 114 9.94 0.18 -3.41
CA THR A 114 9.13 1.33 -3.01
C THR A 114 8.47 1.98 -4.22
N THR A 115 7.40 2.73 -3.99
CA THR A 115 6.82 3.62 -5.01
C THR A 115 7.74 4.81 -5.28
N THR A 116 7.90 5.16 -6.54
CA THR A 116 8.69 6.31 -7.00
C THR A 116 7.82 7.39 -7.64
N GLN A 117 6.53 7.13 -7.78
CA GLN A 117 5.56 8.07 -8.35
C GLN A 117 4.33 8.17 -7.45
N THR A 118 3.53 9.22 -7.64
CA THR A 118 2.29 9.46 -6.91
C THR A 118 1.15 8.64 -7.50
N TYR A 119 0.34 8.03 -6.65
CA TYR A 119 -0.87 7.28 -7.00
C TYR A 119 -2.08 7.93 -6.34
N PRO A 120 -2.66 8.97 -6.97
CA PRO A 120 -3.74 9.75 -6.36
C PRO A 120 -5.03 8.96 -6.28
N VAL A 121 -5.75 9.14 -5.15
CA VAL A 121 -7.00 8.44 -4.83
C VAL A 121 -7.98 9.37 -4.08
N LEU A 122 -9.25 8.98 -4.01
CA LEU A 122 -10.34 9.49 -3.17
C LEU A 122 -10.90 10.86 -3.56
N THR A 123 -10.07 11.88 -3.72
CA THR A 123 -10.49 13.26 -3.94
C THR A 123 -10.17 13.72 -5.35
N ARG A 124 -10.77 14.87 -5.79
CA ARG A 124 -10.50 15.46 -7.12
C ARG A 124 -10.77 14.50 -8.26
N ASP A 125 -11.89 13.77 -8.19
CA ASP A 125 -12.33 12.76 -9.17
C ASP A 125 -11.39 11.55 -9.33
N HIS A 126 -10.45 11.35 -8.39
CA HIS A 126 -9.62 10.17 -8.39
C HIS A 126 -10.36 8.94 -7.83
N PRO A 127 -10.10 7.74 -8.39
CA PRO A 127 -10.81 6.52 -8.02
C PRO A 127 -10.43 6.04 -6.62
N THR A 128 -11.22 5.10 -6.10
CA THR A 128 -10.90 4.33 -4.88
C THR A 128 -10.17 3.01 -5.18
N HIS A 129 -9.83 2.79 -6.44
CA HIS A 129 -9.07 1.61 -6.90
C HIS A 129 -7.83 2.07 -7.67
N VAL A 130 -6.67 1.49 -7.34
CA VAL A 130 -5.40 1.90 -7.95
C VAL A 130 -4.41 0.74 -8.06
N ASP A 131 -3.78 0.59 -9.22
CA ASP A 131 -2.70 -0.36 -9.45
C ASP A 131 -1.35 0.35 -9.26
N VAL A 132 -0.61 -0.10 -8.26
CA VAL A 132 0.63 0.53 -7.80
C VAL A 132 1.83 -0.24 -8.34
N ILE A 133 2.74 0.46 -9.03
CA ILE A 133 4.02 -0.11 -9.47
C ILE A 133 5.10 0.34 -8.50
N VAL A 134 5.80 -0.62 -7.92
CA VAL A 134 6.96 -0.38 -7.06
C VAL A 134 8.25 -0.68 -7.81
N MET A 135 9.29 0.10 -7.53
CA MET A 135 10.63 -0.04 -8.10
C MET A 135 11.57 -0.64 -7.07
N ALA A 136 12.47 -1.52 -7.51
CA ALA A 136 13.50 -2.04 -6.64
C ALA A 136 14.42 -0.89 -6.17
N LEU A 137 14.67 -0.86 -4.87
CA LEU A 137 15.75 -0.05 -4.33
C LEU A 137 17.06 -0.70 -4.81
N GLN A 138 17.92 0.09 -5.45
CA GLN A 138 19.28 -0.36 -5.68
C GLN A 138 19.90 -0.51 -4.30
N ALA A 139 20.41 -1.71 -3.99
CA ALA A 139 21.29 -1.84 -2.83
C ALA A 139 22.39 -0.81 -3.02
N GLU A 140 22.48 0.18 -2.12
CA GLU A 140 23.64 1.04 -2.10
C GLU A 140 24.85 0.10 -2.06
N ALA A 141 25.69 0.18 -3.08
CA ALA A 141 27.00 -0.44 -3.00
C ALA A 141 27.61 0.04 -1.69
N PRO A 142 28.17 -0.87 -0.86
CA PRO A 142 28.65 -0.50 0.48
C PRO A 142 29.47 0.78 0.35
N ALA A 143 29.01 1.83 1.02
CA ALA A 143 29.60 3.19 0.96
C ALA A 143 31.05 3.23 1.46
N ASN A 144 31.66 2.09 1.71
CA ASN A 144 33.00 1.89 2.23
C ASN A 144 33.92 1.07 1.31
N THR A 145 33.75 1.18 -0.02
CA THR A 145 34.90 0.85 -0.85
C THR A 145 35.83 2.07 -0.79
N PRO A 146 36.91 2.02 0.00
CA PRO A 146 37.85 3.15 0.02
C PRO A 146 38.34 3.32 -1.41
N LEU A 147 38.26 4.54 -1.94
CA LEU A 147 38.83 4.90 -3.23
C LEU A 147 40.36 4.89 -3.23
N VAL A 148 40.95 4.48 -2.11
CA VAL A 148 42.38 4.24 -1.92
C VAL A 148 42.70 2.92 -2.63
N ASP A 149 43.75 2.91 -3.44
CA ASP A 149 44.19 1.78 -4.25
C ASP A 149 43.26 1.38 -5.42
N THR A 150 42.35 2.25 -5.82
CA THR A 150 41.59 2.04 -7.05
C THR A 150 42.32 2.61 -8.27
N HIS A 151 42.51 1.78 -9.29
CA HIS A 151 43.10 2.18 -10.57
C HIS A 151 41.99 2.55 -11.54
N TRP A 152 41.93 3.81 -11.94
CA TRP A 152 40.98 4.30 -12.91
C TRP A 152 41.62 4.37 -14.29
N THR A 153 41.05 3.72 -15.27
CA THR A 153 41.47 3.80 -16.66
C THR A 153 40.38 4.49 -17.46
N LEU A 154 40.74 5.63 -18.06
CA LEU A 154 39.84 6.30 -18.99
C LEU A 154 39.80 5.51 -20.30
N VAL A 155 38.65 4.91 -20.62
CA VAL A 155 38.50 4.08 -21.83
C VAL A 155 37.84 4.83 -22.99
N GLU A 156 37.05 5.86 -22.68
CA GLU A 156 36.33 6.65 -23.68
C GLU A 156 36.14 8.07 -23.19
N LEU A 157 36.29 9.05 -24.08
CA LEU A 157 36.00 10.46 -23.85
C LEU A 157 35.18 11.02 -25.02
N ALA A 158 34.00 11.55 -24.74
CA ALA A 158 33.08 12.13 -25.72
C ALA A 158 32.80 11.23 -26.94
N GLY A 159 32.57 9.93 -26.70
CA GLY A 159 32.28 8.94 -27.76
C GLY A 159 33.51 8.50 -28.56
N ARG A 160 34.72 8.89 -28.15
CA ARG A 160 35.96 8.44 -28.77
C ARG A 160 36.75 7.51 -27.85
N SER A 161 36.98 6.32 -28.32
CA SER A 161 37.84 5.36 -27.63
C SER A 161 39.26 5.87 -27.49
N ILE A 162 39.80 5.87 -26.27
CA ILE A 162 41.18 6.34 -26.04
C ILE A 162 42.10 5.10 -26.15
N ALA A 163 42.88 5.10 -27.22
CA ALA A 163 43.91 4.07 -27.39
C ALA A 163 44.94 4.16 -26.25
N LYS A 164 45.18 3.04 -25.61
CA LYS A 164 46.15 2.89 -24.54
C LYS A 164 47.55 3.23 -25.11
N THR A 165 48.03 4.44 -24.81
CA THR A 165 49.42 4.77 -25.13
C THR A 165 50.33 3.96 -24.19
N PRO A 166 51.24 3.14 -24.70
CA PRO A 166 52.19 2.43 -23.88
C PRO A 166 53.29 3.39 -23.42
N THR A 167 53.00 4.21 -22.44
CA THR A 167 54.01 5.02 -21.77
C THR A 167 54.40 4.29 -20.49
N GLY A 168 55.44 3.50 -20.56
CA GLY A 168 56.08 2.92 -19.38
C GLY A 168 56.69 4.03 -18.51
N ARG A 169 55.88 4.65 -17.66
CA ARG A 169 56.31 5.44 -16.53
C ARG A 169 55.52 4.93 -15.33
N GLU A 170 56.20 4.21 -14.48
CA GLU A 170 55.67 3.89 -13.17
C GLU A 170 55.58 5.17 -12.33
N PRO A 171 54.48 5.44 -11.65
CA PRO A 171 54.45 6.54 -10.70
C PRO A 171 55.26 6.19 -9.46
N TYR A 172 55.97 7.12 -8.94
CA TYR A 172 56.72 7.09 -7.68
C TYR A 172 55.77 6.94 -6.49
#